data_206c3e1930a8e58aea81b850680218c3
#
_entry.id   206c3e1930a8e58aea81b850680218c3
#
_cell.length_a   1.000
_cell.length_b   1.000
_cell.length_c   1.000
_cell.angle_alpha   90.00
_cell.angle_beta   90.00
_cell.angle_gamma   90.00
#
_symmetry.space_group_name_H-M   'P 1'
#
loop_
_entity.id
_entity.type
_entity.pdbx_description
1 polymer ?
#
loop_
_entity_poly.entity_id
_entity_poly.type
_entity_poly.pdbx_seq_one_letter_code
_entity_poly.pdbx_strand_id
1 'polypeptide(L)'
;MLDTIGDRISFGGNCCTIKYIGPVKGVEGHWLGVEWDDPSCGKHNGSYLGENYFKCRKENSGSFIRQNRPRDINKTFVQAFINKYGDRNVEYIGFDITLENTNINPQIQRVYHSRNIQKKLPKRYIIALDYMAISELGNIDEIKKECSDILEIDLSGNLLNWETVVSIIKELPNLNSLKLNYNQLNTSEIILSYSFKFSNLKTLILNKTYLEIEEIKKLCISFENLEELQISHNLLTLKTNSDLQFSDTVPHLKKVFLNDNKISCFDTVTRIFGNLENLIFLSLASNQINTINIIPNTFISLKYLDISKNNISEQTSLNNLNTLHSLVSLRFTDNPLLEKFKNSPSTFIIPRLRNITTINEERQNAELYYLSTIEKEIESGKISNYYDLIKEHPQWKELQKKYEKENPIFNIEKKSNERIIENKLIDDDSKLLSYYNLTSGQTIYIKQNKQGDYTRQ
;
A
#
# COMPACT_ATOMS: atom_id res chain seq x y z
N MET A 1 6.00 -40.94 -10.07
CA MET A 1 5.05 -40.12 -10.87
C MET A 1 5.81 -39.51 -12.02
N LEU A 2 5.23 -39.50 -13.23
CA LEU A 2 5.83 -38.79 -14.38
C LEU A 2 5.54 -37.30 -14.20
N ASP A 3 6.55 -36.46 -14.45
CA ASP A 3 6.37 -35.00 -14.43
C ASP A 3 5.38 -34.55 -15.49
N THR A 4 4.52 -33.58 -15.13
CA THR A 4 3.59 -32.94 -16.05
C THR A 4 3.78 -31.42 -16.06
N ILE A 5 3.43 -30.78 -17.18
CA ILE A 5 3.46 -29.31 -17.26
C ILE A 5 2.37 -28.78 -16.31
N GLY A 6 2.78 -27.85 -15.46
CA GLY A 6 1.93 -27.30 -14.39
C GLY A 6 2.27 -27.82 -12.99
N ASP A 7 2.99 -28.96 -12.90
CA ASP A 7 3.39 -29.50 -11.60
C ASP A 7 4.25 -28.51 -10.81
N ARG A 8 4.01 -28.46 -9.52
CA ARG A 8 4.76 -27.67 -8.55
C ARG A 8 5.80 -28.54 -7.88
N ILE A 9 7.05 -28.11 -7.93
CA ILE A 9 8.19 -28.81 -7.32
C ILE A 9 9.10 -27.81 -6.61
N SER A 10 9.97 -28.29 -5.72
CA SER A 10 10.94 -27.45 -5.04
C SER A 10 12.34 -28.05 -5.00
N PHE A 11 13.33 -27.17 -4.87
CA PHE A 11 14.75 -27.51 -4.79
C PHE A 11 15.43 -26.63 -3.75
N GLY A 12 15.77 -27.22 -2.60
CA GLY A 12 16.42 -26.48 -1.48
C GLY A 12 15.50 -25.37 -0.95
N GLY A 13 14.20 -25.65 -0.82
CA GLY A 13 13.19 -24.70 -0.34
C GLY A 13 12.70 -23.69 -1.39
N ASN A 14 13.29 -23.66 -2.60
CA ASN A 14 12.82 -22.76 -3.67
C ASN A 14 11.79 -23.47 -4.53
N CYS A 15 10.57 -22.96 -4.57
CA CYS A 15 9.47 -23.52 -5.35
C CYS A 15 9.49 -23.04 -6.80
N CYS A 16 9.06 -23.91 -7.72
CA CYS A 16 8.90 -23.57 -9.12
C CYS A 16 7.76 -24.39 -9.76
N THR A 17 7.33 -23.92 -10.93
CA THR A 17 6.33 -24.60 -11.76
C THR A 17 6.99 -25.16 -13.02
N ILE A 18 6.70 -26.41 -13.38
CA ILE A 18 7.15 -26.99 -14.66
C ILE A 18 6.37 -26.35 -15.80
N LYS A 19 7.07 -25.72 -16.75
CA LYS A 19 6.50 -25.06 -17.92
C LYS A 19 6.82 -25.76 -19.22
N TYR A 20 7.88 -26.58 -19.23
CA TYR A 20 8.34 -27.33 -20.40
C TYR A 20 8.98 -28.65 -19.97
N ILE A 21 8.80 -29.68 -20.77
CA ILE A 21 9.45 -30.99 -20.61
C ILE A 21 9.93 -31.44 -21.98
N GLY A 22 11.24 -31.64 -22.15
CA GLY A 22 11.77 -32.12 -23.42
C GLY A 22 13.25 -31.79 -23.67
N PRO A 23 13.73 -32.03 -24.89
CA PRO A 23 15.09 -31.71 -25.28
C PRO A 23 15.25 -30.19 -25.46
N VAL A 24 16.47 -29.69 -25.17
CA VAL A 24 16.86 -28.28 -25.39
C VAL A 24 17.96 -28.23 -26.46
N LYS A 25 17.85 -27.35 -27.44
CA LYS A 25 18.77 -27.22 -28.58
C LYS A 25 20.21 -27.05 -28.11
N GLY A 26 21.08 -27.88 -28.68
CA GLY A 26 22.54 -27.83 -28.41
C GLY A 26 22.96 -28.43 -27.08
N VAL A 27 22.02 -29.08 -26.33
CA VAL A 27 22.32 -29.71 -25.04
C VAL A 27 21.67 -31.08 -24.97
N GLU A 28 22.48 -32.10 -24.65
CA GLU A 28 21.98 -33.49 -24.56
C GLU A 28 21.05 -33.72 -23.36
N GLY A 29 20.10 -34.64 -23.55
CA GLY A 29 19.20 -35.17 -22.53
C GLY A 29 17.87 -34.45 -22.43
N HIS A 30 17.05 -34.91 -21.49
CA HIS A 30 15.75 -34.32 -21.17
C HIS A 30 15.85 -33.28 -20.06
N TRP A 31 15.18 -32.17 -20.28
CA TRP A 31 15.22 -31.02 -19.40
C TRP A 31 13.82 -30.64 -18.95
N LEU A 32 13.75 -30.08 -17.77
CA LEU A 32 12.58 -29.34 -17.28
C LEU A 32 12.83 -27.85 -17.47
N GLY A 33 11.97 -27.18 -18.22
CA GLY A 33 11.88 -25.74 -18.21
C GLY A 33 10.99 -25.32 -17.04
N VAL A 34 11.53 -24.62 -16.09
CA VAL A 34 10.79 -24.22 -14.87
C VAL A 34 10.71 -22.73 -14.74
N GLU A 35 9.61 -22.25 -14.16
CA GLU A 35 9.45 -20.88 -13.71
C GLU A 35 9.52 -20.86 -12.17
N TRP A 36 10.53 -20.17 -11.64
CA TRP A 36 10.73 -20.01 -10.20
C TRP A 36 9.74 -18.98 -9.63
N ASP A 37 9.26 -19.24 -8.42
CA ASP A 37 8.42 -18.28 -7.69
C ASP A 37 9.23 -17.04 -7.29
N ASP A 38 10.48 -17.24 -6.89
CA ASP A 38 11.45 -16.17 -6.73
C ASP A 38 12.28 -15.98 -8.02
N PRO A 39 12.12 -14.86 -8.74
CA PRO A 39 12.87 -14.60 -9.96
C PRO A 39 14.39 -14.60 -9.79
N SER A 40 14.90 -14.34 -8.58
CA SER A 40 16.33 -14.37 -8.30
C SER A 40 16.96 -15.75 -8.51
N CYS A 41 16.15 -16.81 -8.48
CA CYS A 41 16.56 -18.19 -8.78
C CYS A 41 16.59 -18.48 -10.29
N GLY A 42 15.98 -17.64 -11.12
CA GLY A 42 15.90 -17.78 -12.57
C GLY A 42 17.09 -17.20 -13.33
N LYS A 43 17.13 -17.45 -14.65
CA LYS A 43 18.23 -17.02 -15.53
C LYS A 43 17.75 -16.41 -16.83
N HIS A 44 16.52 -16.70 -17.28
CA HIS A 44 15.98 -16.29 -18.58
C HIS A 44 14.44 -16.29 -18.56
N ASN A 45 13.82 -15.88 -19.67
CA ASN A 45 12.35 -15.81 -19.82
C ASN A 45 11.73 -17.03 -20.50
N GLY A 46 12.44 -18.18 -20.55
CA GLY A 46 11.98 -19.40 -21.21
C GLY A 46 12.54 -19.59 -22.61
N SER A 47 13.49 -18.77 -23.06
CA SER A 47 14.19 -18.90 -24.34
C SER A 47 15.64 -19.33 -24.14
N TYR A 48 16.19 -20.08 -25.13
CA TYR A 48 17.58 -20.50 -25.18
C TYR A 48 18.05 -20.65 -26.63
N LEU A 49 19.24 -20.12 -26.95
CA LEU A 49 19.83 -20.10 -28.31
C LEU A 49 18.83 -19.66 -29.41
N GLY A 50 18.03 -18.62 -29.11
CA GLY A 50 17.05 -18.03 -30.03
C GLY A 50 15.74 -18.80 -30.17
N GLU A 51 15.57 -19.93 -29.48
CA GLU A 51 14.32 -20.69 -29.46
C GLU A 51 13.54 -20.41 -28.17
N ASN A 52 12.20 -20.31 -28.31
CA ASN A 52 11.27 -20.13 -27.17
C ASN A 52 10.66 -21.47 -26.82
N TYR A 53 10.82 -21.91 -25.59
CA TYR A 53 10.30 -23.16 -25.06
C TYR A 53 9.08 -22.97 -24.17
N PHE A 54 9.08 -21.86 -23.40
CA PHE A 54 7.97 -21.46 -22.54
C PHE A 54 8.04 -19.96 -22.26
N LYS A 55 6.97 -19.41 -21.66
CA LYS A 55 6.89 -18.00 -21.26
C LYS A 55 6.78 -17.91 -19.76
N CYS A 56 7.61 -17.08 -19.14
CA CYS A 56 7.54 -16.74 -17.74
C CYS A 56 6.54 -15.59 -17.51
N ARG A 57 5.88 -15.56 -16.37
CA ARG A 57 5.05 -14.43 -15.90
C ARG A 57 5.93 -13.26 -15.49
N LYS A 58 7.09 -13.56 -14.89
CA LYS A 58 8.12 -12.59 -14.51
C LYS A 58 9.34 -12.71 -15.39
N GLU A 59 9.95 -11.57 -15.66
CA GLU A 59 11.24 -11.53 -16.34
C GLU A 59 12.31 -12.25 -15.53
N ASN A 60 13.13 -13.04 -16.23
CA ASN A 60 14.25 -13.77 -15.68
C ASN A 60 13.93 -14.84 -14.61
N SER A 61 12.65 -15.24 -14.47
CA SER A 61 12.26 -16.31 -13.53
C SER A 61 12.41 -17.73 -14.09
N GLY A 62 12.75 -17.89 -15.35
CA GLY A 62 12.90 -19.19 -16.00
C GLY A 62 14.26 -19.81 -15.82
N SER A 63 14.33 -21.14 -15.80
CA SER A 63 15.55 -21.93 -15.88
C SER A 63 15.30 -23.27 -16.56
N PHE A 64 16.34 -23.83 -17.21
CA PHE A 64 16.38 -25.25 -17.58
C PHE A 64 17.15 -26.02 -16.51
N ILE A 65 16.54 -27.06 -15.98
CA ILE A 65 17.14 -27.96 -14.98
C ILE A 65 17.08 -29.41 -15.47
N ARG A 66 18.06 -30.22 -15.06
CA ARG A 66 18.05 -31.64 -15.37
C ARG A 66 16.89 -32.33 -14.68
N GLN A 67 16.17 -33.23 -15.41
CA GLN A 67 15.02 -33.96 -14.85
C GLN A 67 15.40 -34.82 -13.63
N ASN A 68 16.63 -35.31 -13.58
CA ASN A 68 17.14 -36.15 -12.47
C ASN A 68 17.75 -35.33 -11.31
N ARG A 69 17.65 -33.98 -11.32
CA ARG A 69 18.09 -33.17 -10.19
C ARG A 69 17.32 -33.54 -8.91
N PRO A 70 18.00 -33.77 -7.77
CA PRO A 70 17.32 -34.06 -6.51
C PRO A 70 16.34 -32.93 -6.14
N ARG A 71 15.13 -33.30 -5.79
CA ARG A 71 14.06 -32.42 -5.35
C ARG A 71 13.85 -32.51 -3.87
N ASP A 72 13.25 -31.51 -3.30
CA ASP A 72 12.71 -31.59 -1.94
C ASP A 72 11.60 -32.62 -1.91
N ILE A 73 11.47 -33.33 -0.81
CA ILE A 73 10.38 -34.28 -0.59
C ILE A 73 9.14 -33.51 -0.19
N ASN A 74 8.07 -33.65 -0.97
CA ASN A 74 6.78 -33.09 -0.64
C ASN A 74 6.30 -33.63 0.72
N LYS A 75 5.71 -32.75 1.51
CA LYS A 75 5.14 -33.08 2.82
C LYS A 75 3.65 -32.82 2.83
N THR A 76 2.96 -33.53 3.67
CA THR A 76 1.61 -33.13 4.06
C THR A 76 1.68 -32.01 5.09
N PHE A 77 0.60 -31.27 5.23
CA PHE A 77 0.45 -30.27 6.29
C PHE A 77 0.68 -30.89 7.68
N VAL A 78 0.10 -32.06 7.91
CA VAL A 78 0.26 -32.79 9.18
C VAL A 78 1.71 -33.18 9.45
N GLN A 79 2.43 -33.73 8.46
CA GLN A 79 3.85 -34.06 8.59
C GLN A 79 4.71 -32.81 8.88
N ALA A 80 4.47 -31.70 8.18
CA ALA A 80 5.16 -30.45 8.40
C ALA A 80 4.89 -29.92 9.81
N PHE A 81 3.66 -29.98 10.27
CA PHE A 81 3.26 -29.59 11.62
C PHE A 81 3.98 -30.44 12.68
N ILE A 82 3.90 -31.78 12.58
CA ILE A 82 4.53 -32.70 13.52
C ILE A 82 6.05 -32.52 13.53
N ASN A 83 6.68 -32.40 12.36
CA ASN A 83 8.13 -32.20 12.25
C ASN A 83 8.60 -30.91 12.94
N LYS A 84 7.81 -29.86 12.90
CA LYS A 84 8.20 -28.56 13.49
C LYS A 84 7.75 -28.38 14.93
N TYR A 85 6.62 -28.97 15.31
CA TYR A 85 5.96 -28.71 16.59
C TYR A 85 5.67 -29.97 17.42
N GLY A 86 5.98 -31.17 16.90
CA GLY A 86 5.69 -32.45 17.55
C GLY A 86 6.53 -32.80 18.76
N ASP A 87 7.78 -32.33 18.82
CA ASP A 87 8.67 -32.58 19.97
C ASP A 87 8.26 -31.76 21.18
N ARG A 88 7.71 -32.44 22.20
CA ARG A 88 7.24 -31.85 23.46
C ARG A 88 8.36 -31.52 24.44
N ASN A 89 9.64 -31.85 24.13
CA ASN A 89 10.74 -31.81 25.09
C ASN A 89 11.78 -30.71 24.88
N VAL A 90 11.50 -29.70 24.09
CA VAL A 90 12.41 -28.54 23.99
C VAL A 90 11.97 -27.50 25.01
N GLU A 91 12.61 -27.48 26.18
CA GLU A 91 12.60 -26.33 27.09
C GLU A 91 13.22 -25.13 26.36
N TYR A 92 12.39 -24.17 25.97
CA TYR A 92 12.85 -22.93 25.39
C TYR A 92 13.41 -22.02 26.48
N ILE A 93 14.72 -21.90 26.51
CA ILE A 93 15.41 -20.86 27.30
C ILE A 93 15.06 -19.52 26.66
N GLY A 94 14.19 -18.75 27.31
CA GLY A 94 13.79 -17.43 26.86
C GLY A 94 14.92 -16.42 26.96
N PHE A 95 15.33 -15.83 25.85
CA PHE A 95 16.08 -14.58 25.87
C PHE A 95 15.07 -13.42 25.81
N ASP A 96 14.96 -12.68 26.90
CA ASP A 96 14.23 -11.41 26.93
C ASP A 96 15.07 -10.36 26.17
N ILE A 97 14.63 -10.05 24.95
CA ILE A 97 15.11 -8.85 24.24
C ILE A 97 14.03 -7.80 24.42
N THR A 98 14.22 -6.92 25.38
CA THR A 98 13.47 -5.66 25.47
C THR A 98 13.96 -4.74 24.35
N LEU A 99 13.12 -4.58 23.30
CA LEU A 99 13.33 -3.57 22.27
C LEU A 99 12.73 -2.25 22.76
N GLU A 100 13.57 -1.46 23.46
CA GLU A 100 13.28 -0.06 23.69
C GLU A 100 13.63 0.74 22.42
N ASN A 101 12.65 1.48 21.92
CA ASN A 101 12.76 2.58 20.94
C ASN A 101 13.58 2.30 19.66
N THR A 102 12.98 1.60 18.70
CA THR A 102 13.45 1.67 17.32
C THR A 102 12.30 2.05 16.38
N ASN A 103 12.52 3.10 15.58
CA ASN A 103 11.67 3.54 14.46
C ASN A 103 11.67 2.49 13.31
N ILE A 104 11.24 1.28 13.60
CA ILE A 104 11.20 0.19 12.62
C ILE A 104 9.83 0.23 11.92
N ASN A 105 9.84 0.09 10.59
CA ASN A 105 8.66 -0.02 9.74
C ASN A 105 7.64 -0.99 10.36
N PRO A 106 6.34 -0.63 10.48
CA PRO A 106 5.30 -1.47 11.05
C PRO A 106 5.18 -2.88 10.45
N GLN A 107 5.56 -3.06 9.17
CA GLN A 107 5.63 -4.38 8.53
C GLN A 107 6.77 -5.24 9.10
N ILE A 108 7.93 -4.65 9.38
CA ILE A 108 9.06 -5.32 10.00
C ILE A 108 8.75 -5.64 11.46
N GLN A 109 8.10 -4.72 12.18
CA GLN A 109 7.63 -4.97 13.55
C GLN A 109 6.67 -6.16 13.63
N ARG A 110 5.75 -6.32 12.67
CA ARG A 110 4.83 -7.48 12.65
C ARG A 110 5.54 -8.80 12.40
N VAL A 111 6.53 -8.83 11.49
CA VAL A 111 7.35 -10.04 11.24
C VAL A 111 8.18 -10.40 12.46
N TYR A 112 8.78 -9.40 13.12
CA TYR A 112 9.51 -9.62 14.38
C TYR A 112 8.58 -9.99 15.54
N HIS A 113 7.40 -9.37 15.66
CA HIS A 113 6.41 -9.72 16.68
C HIS A 113 5.91 -11.17 16.52
N SER A 114 5.59 -11.61 15.30
CA SER A 114 5.13 -12.98 15.11
C SER A 114 6.20 -14.01 15.47
N ARG A 115 7.47 -13.76 15.15
CA ARG A 115 8.59 -14.64 15.54
C ARG A 115 8.89 -14.63 17.05
N ASN A 116 8.72 -13.50 17.72
CA ASN A 116 8.94 -13.38 19.17
C ASN A 116 7.75 -13.83 20.01
N ILE A 117 6.51 -13.66 19.52
CA ILE A 117 5.32 -14.14 20.21
C ILE A 117 5.26 -15.66 20.25
N GLN A 118 5.78 -16.37 19.23
CA GLN A 118 5.91 -17.84 19.27
C GLN A 118 6.71 -18.34 20.45
N LYS A 119 7.66 -17.54 20.99
CA LYS A 119 8.45 -17.88 22.17
C LYS A 119 7.75 -17.60 23.51
N LYS A 120 6.70 -16.77 23.54
CA LYS A 120 6.02 -16.32 24.77
C LYS A 120 4.67 -17.01 25.04
N LEU A 121 4.06 -17.63 24.04
CA LEU A 121 2.74 -18.26 24.22
C LEU A 121 2.90 -19.75 24.53
N PRO A 122 2.38 -20.23 25.66
CA PRO A 122 2.42 -21.64 26.03
C PRO A 122 1.52 -22.53 25.17
N LYS A 123 0.66 -21.94 24.32
CA LYS A 123 -0.24 -22.62 23.39
C LYS A 123 0.00 -22.13 21.97
N ARG A 124 -0.24 -22.99 21.00
CA ARG A 124 0.08 -22.80 19.57
C ARG A 124 -0.95 -21.98 18.82
N TYR A 125 -1.12 -20.72 19.20
CA TYR A 125 -2.06 -19.84 18.51
C TYR A 125 -1.54 -19.34 17.14
N ILE A 126 -0.22 -19.29 16.98
CA ILE A 126 0.44 -18.82 15.76
C ILE A 126 1.36 -19.91 15.23
N ILE A 127 1.09 -20.38 14.00
CA ILE A 127 1.82 -21.45 13.33
C ILE A 127 2.51 -20.88 12.08
N ALA A 128 3.81 -21.15 11.95
CA ALA A 128 4.57 -20.86 10.75
C ALA A 128 5.05 -22.16 10.10
N LEU A 129 4.53 -22.47 8.93
CA LEU A 129 4.91 -23.64 8.11
C LEU A 129 5.34 -23.18 6.72
N ASP A 130 6.01 -22.05 6.66
CA ASP A 130 6.55 -21.44 5.45
C ASP A 130 7.73 -22.26 4.88
N TYR A 131 7.80 -22.37 3.55
CA TYR A 131 8.87 -23.05 2.80
C TYR A 131 9.13 -24.51 3.22
N MET A 132 8.09 -25.26 3.52
CA MET A 132 8.19 -26.65 3.96
C MET A 132 7.82 -27.68 2.88
N ALA A 133 7.64 -27.27 1.64
CA ALA A 133 7.22 -28.11 0.51
C ALA A 133 5.88 -28.85 0.78
N ILE A 134 4.93 -28.18 1.42
CA ILE A 134 3.60 -28.72 1.70
C ILE A 134 2.79 -28.74 0.40
N SER A 135 2.24 -29.90 0.04
CA SER A 135 1.43 -30.09 -1.17
C SER A 135 0.02 -30.64 -0.91
N GLU A 136 -0.24 -31.17 0.28
CA GLU A 136 -1.52 -31.80 0.65
C GLU A 136 -1.76 -31.76 2.16
N LEU A 137 -3.02 -32.05 2.60
CA LEU A 137 -3.43 -32.00 4.01
C LEU A 137 -2.77 -33.09 4.86
N GLY A 138 -2.88 -34.35 4.44
CA GLY A 138 -2.49 -35.52 5.23
C GLY A 138 -3.58 -36.00 6.22
N ASN A 139 -3.18 -36.87 7.16
CA ASN A 139 -4.11 -37.41 8.16
C ASN A 139 -4.30 -36.44 9.32
N ILE A 140 -5.35 -35.65 9.32
CA ILE A 140 -5.60 -34.58 10.28
C ILE A 140 -5.89 -35.10 11.71
N ASP A 141 -6.36 -36.33 11.87
CA ASP A 141 -6.69 -36.88 13.19
C ASP A 141 -5.50 -36.92 14.14
N GLU A 142 -4.28 -36.92 13.58
CA GLU A 142 -3.02 -36.91 14.35
C GLU A 142 -2.78 -35.58 15.12
N ILE A 143 -3.34 -34.47 14.61
CA ILE A 143 -3.15 -33.12 15.18
C ILE A 143 -4.47 -32.38 15.44
N LYS A 144 -5.60 -33.08 15.39
CA LYS A 144 -6.93 -32.47 15.45
C LYS A 144 -7.18 -31.62 16.70
N LYS A 145 -6.59 -32.04 17.83
CA LYS A 145 -6.73 -31.31 19.10
C LYS A 145 -6.02 -29.96 19.07
N GLU A 146 -4.89 -29.87 18.37
CA GLU A 146 -4.08 -28.68 18.22
C GLU A 146 -4.70 -27.71 17.23
N CYS A 147 -5.48 -28.20 16.26
CA CYS A 147 -6.08 -27.39 15.20
C CYS A 147 -7.09 -26.35 15.73
N SER A 148 -7.81 -26.67 16.82
CA SER A 148 -8.78 -25.75 17.42
C SER A 148 -8.16 -24.52 18.06
N ASP A 149 -6.88 -24.56 18.42
CA ASP A 149 -6.18 -23.43 19.07
C ASP A 149 -5.49 -22.49 18.07
N ILE A 150 -5.42 -22.87 16.78
CA ILE A 150 -4.71 -22.09 15.75
C ILE A 150 -5.55 -20.88 15.33
N LEU A 151 -5.00 -19.68 15.57
CA LEU A 151 -5.60 -18.40 15.17
C LEU A 151 -4.94 -17.81 13.94
N GLU A 152 -3.64 -17.99 13.80
CA GLU A 152 -2.87 -17.47 12.66
C GLU A 152 -1.99 -18.57 12.07
N ILE A 153 -1.96 -18.66 10.74
CA ILE A 153 -1.10 -19.60 10.05
C ILE A 153 -0.34 -18.93 8.90
N ASP A 154 0.95 -19.23 8.80
CA ASP A 154 1.79 -18.88 7.66
C ASP A 154 2.11 -20.16 6.86
N LEU A 155 1.57 -20.23 5.66
CA LEU A 155 1.78 -21.30 4.68
C LEU A 155 2.52 -20.79 3.44
N SER A 156 3.24 -19.68 3.56
CA SER A 156 3.95 -19.04 2.45
C SER A 156 5.01 -19.96 1.82
N GLY A 157 5.21 -19.85 0.50
CA GLY A 157 6.29 -20.53 -0.21
C GLY A 157 6.17 -22.07 -0.21
N ASN A 158 4.96 -22.58 -0.25
CA ASN A 158 4.67 -24.01 -0.34
C ASN A 158 4.23 -24.41 -1.76
N LEU A 159 3.86 -25.66 -1.93
CA LEU A 159 3.40 -26.26 -3.20
C LEU A 159 1.88 -26.35 -3.25
N LEU A 160 1.19 -25.42 -2.60
CA LEU A 160 -0.25 -25.44 -2.41
C LEU A 160 -1.00 -24.98 -3.65
N ASN A 161 -2.07 -25.69 -3.98
CA ASN A 161 -3.18 -25.20 -4.78
C ASN A 161 -4.33 -24.73 -3.88
N TRP A 162 -5.38 -24.11 -4.47
CA TRP A 162 -6.49 -23.58 -3.68
C TRP A 162 -7.32 -24.66 -2.99
N GLU A 163 -7.50 -25.82 -3.61
CA GLU A 163 -8.22 -26.95 -3.04
C GLU A 163 -7.55 -27.45 -1.76
N THR A 164 -6.23 -27.59 -1.79
CA THR A 164 -5.45 -27.97 -0.59
C THR A 164 -5.55 -26.92 0.50
N VAL A 165 -5.49 -25.62 0.14
CA VAL A 165 -5.69 -24.53 1.12
C VAL A 165 -7.06 -24.65 1.79
N VAL A 166 -8.13 -24.82 1.01
CA VAL A 166 -9.49 -25.01 1.55
C VAL A 166 -9.58 -26.24 2.46
N SER A 167 -8.93 -27.33 2.07
CA SER A 167 -8.91 -28.55 2.90
C SER A 167 -8.24 -28.31 4.25
N ILE A 168 -7.13 -27.56 4.27
CA ILE A 168 -6.42 -27.22 5.51
C ILE A 168 -7.28 -26.29 6.38
N ILE A 169 -7.80 -25.16 5.83
CA ILE A 169 -8.53 -24.17 6.64
C ILE A 169 -9.85 -24.67 7.20
N LYS A 170 -10.47 -25.68 6.56
CA LYS A 170 -11.66 -26.36 7.10
C LYS A 170 -11.40 -27.02 8.44
N GLU A 171 -10.17 -27.47 8.66
CA GLU A 171 -9.76 -28.12 9.91
C GLU A 171 -9.30 -27.12 11.00
N LEU A 172 -9.29 -25.80 10.68
CA LEU A 172 -8.83 -24.72 11.56
C LEU A 172 -9.99 -23.75 11.91
N PRO A 173 -10.96 -24.19 12.75
CA PRO A 173 -12.23 -23.48 12.92
C PRO A 173 -12.08 -22.06 13.50
N ASN A 174 -11.01 -21.79 14.24
CA ASN A 174 -10.77 -20.50 14.89
C ASN A 174 -9.76 -19.61 14.14
N LEU A 175 -9.33 -20.01 12.94
CA LEU A 175 -8.36 -19.28 12.15
C LEU A 175 -8.90 -17.89 11.78
N ASN A 176 -8.16 -16.83 12.14
CA ASN A 176 -8.47 -15.46 11.81
C ASN A 176 -7.46 -14.79 10.86
N SER A 177 -6.25 -15.35 10.72
CA SER A 177 -5.20 -14.81 9.85
C SER A 177 -4.54 -15.92 9.03
N LEU A 178 -4.58 -15.76 7.69
CA LEU A 178 -4.01 -16.70 6.72
C LEU A 178 -3.00 -16.01 5.83
N LYS A 179 -1.75 -16.52 5.81
CA LYS A 179 -0.70 -16.06 4.90
C LYS A 179 -0.38 -17.13 3.87
N LEU A 180 -0.46 -16.76 2.61
CA LEU A 180 -0.26 -17.61 1.44
C LEU A 180 0.75 -17.00 0.44
N ASN A 181 1.64 -16.14 0.91
CA ASN A 181 2.62 -15.50 0.02
C ASN A 181 3.43 -16.54 -0.77
N TYR A 182 3.86 -16.19 -1.98
CA TYR A 182 4.69 -17.06 -2.84
C TYR A 182 4.06 -18.41 -3.20
N ASN A 183 2.76 -18.61 -3.02
CA ASN A 183 2.07 -19.78 -3.56
C ASN A 183 1.47 -19.40 -4.92
N GLN A 184 1.70 -20.23 -5.93
CA GLN A 184 1.01 -20.08 -7.21
C GLN A 184 -0.32 -20.83 -7.16
N LEU A 185 -1.31 -20.17 -6.57
CA LEU A 185 -2.66 -20.73 -6.48
C LEU A 185 -3.25 -20.88 -7.90
N ASN A 186 -3.75 -22.05 -8.22
CA ASN A 186 -4.40 -22.32 -9.50
C ASN A 186 -5.85 -21.83 -9.46
N THR A 187 -6.21 -20.94 -10.38
CA THR A 187 -7.50 -20.25 -10.37
C THR A 187 -8.63 -21.02 -11.05
N SER A 188 -8.30 -21.99 -11.90
CA SER A 188 -9.31 -22.86 -12.53
C SER A 188 -10.14 -23.67 -11.51
N GLU A 189 -9.56 -23.92 -10.34
CA GLU A 189 -10.20 -24.68 -9.24
C GLU A 189 -11.03 -23.77 -8.30
N ILE A 190 -10.86 -22.44 -8.36
CA ILE A 190 -11.59 -21.50 -7.50
C ILE A 190 -13.10 -21.56 -7.73
N ILE A 191 -13.55 -21.91 -8.94
CA ILE A 191 -14.96 -21.99 -9.31
C ILE A 191 -15.72 -23.03 -8.46
N LEU A 192 -15.03 -24.08 -7.99
CA LEU A 192 -15.63 -25.14 -7.17
C LEU A 192 -15.83 -24.74 -5.70
N SER A 193 -15.24 -23.63 -5.26
CA SER A 193 -15.25 -23.21 -3.84
C SER A 193 -16.34 -22.22 -3.45
N TYR A 194 -17.23 -21.80 -4.37
CA TYR A 194 -18.30 -20.83 -4.05
C TYR A 194 -19.25 -21.25 -2.93
N SER A 195 -19.35 -22.56 -2.64
CA SER A 195 -20.16 -23.06 -1.53
C SER A 195 -19.45 -23.01 -0.18
N PHE A 196 -18.13 -22.78 -0.17
CA PHE A 196 -17.35 -22.72 1.07
C PHE A 196 -17.36 -21.32 1.64
N LYS A 197 -17.82 -21.19 2.90
CA LYS A 197 -17.80 -19.94 3.66
C LYS A 197 -16.98 -20.11 4.93
N PHE A 198 -16.10 -19.15 5.20
CA PHE A 198 -15.25 -19.15 6.38
C PHE A 198 -15.31 -17.78 7.05
N SER A 199 -16.31 -17.62 7.93
CA SER A 199 -16.66 -16.30 8.50
C SER A 199 -15.67 -15.81 9.57
N ASN A 200 -14.76 -16.66 10.07
CA ASN A 200 -13.81 -16.29 11.12
C ASN A 200 -12.55 -15.59 10.58
N LEU A 201 -12.27 -15.71 9.26
CA LEU A 201 -11.08 -15.11 8.69
C LEU A 201 -11.21 -13.58 8.58
N LYS A 202 -10.27 -12.88 9.21
CA LYS A 202 -10.18 -11.42 9.21
C LYS A 202 -9.02 -10.87 8.41
N THR A 203 -7.94 -11.63 8.29
CA THR A 203 -6.73 -11.22 7.58
C THR A 203 -6.34 -12.25 6.53
N LEU A 204 -6.24 -11.81 5.27
CA LEU A 204 -5.78 -12.63 4.14
C LEU A 204 -4.58 -11.96 3.46
N ILE A 205 -3.47 -12.70 3.34
CA ILE A 205 -2.22 -12.20 2.78
C ILE A 205 -1.82 -13.06 1.58
N LEU A 206 -1.85 -12.45 0.39
CA LEU A 206 -1.64 -13.07 -0.92
C LEU A 206 -0.53 -12.33 -1.70
N ASN A 207 0.52 -11.89 -1.03
CA ASN A 207 1.62 -11.20 -1.72
C ASN A 207 2.42 -12.18 -2.59
N LYS A 208 2.80 -11.75 -3.80
CA LYS A 208 3.58 -12.58 -4.75
C LYS A 208 2.92 -13.91 -5.14
N THR A 209 1.59 -13.93 -5.19
CA THR A 209 0.81 -15.06 -5.70
C THR A 209 0.50 -14.94 -7.18
N TYR A 210 0.67 -13.72 -7.76
CA TYR A 210 0.42 -13.38 -9.17
C TYR A 210 -1.00 -13.64 -9.65
N LEU A 211 -1.95 -13.64 -8.71
CA LEU A 211 -3.38 -13.66 -9.02
C LEU A 211 -3.82 -12.31 -9.61
N GLU A 212 -4.71 -12.38 -10.60
CA GLU A 212 -5.40 -11.20 -11.12
C GLU A 212 -6.42 -10.68 -10.10
N ILE A 213 -6.80 -9.41 -10.19
CA ILE A 213 -7.71 -8.79 -9.21
C ILE A 213 -9.09 -9.44 -9.17
N GLU A 214 -9.57 -9.92 -10.32
CA GLU A 214 -10.82 -10.66 -10.45
C GLU A 214 -10.76 -12.01 -9.73
N GLU A 215 -9.62 -12.68 -9.79
CA GLU A 215 -9.37 -13.94 -9.11
C GLU A 215 -9.33 -13.75 -7.60
N ILE A 216 -8.65 -12.68 -7.15
CA ILE A 216 -8.60 -12.30 -5.73
C ILE A 216 -10.02 -12.00 -5.21
N LYS A 217 -10.83 -11.25 -5.97
CA LYS A 217 -12.23 -11.01 -5.59
C LYS A 217 -13.03 -12.30 -5.45
N LYS A 218 -12.85 -13.25 -6.37
CA LYS A 218 -13.51 -14.55 -6.29
C LYS A 218 -13.11 -15.34 -5.05
N LEU A 219 -11.81 -15.33 -4.66
CA LEU A 219 -11.36 -15.92 -3.41
C LEU A 219 -12.02 -15.29 -2.20
N CYS A 220 -12.14 -13.96 -2.20
CA CYS A 220 -12.73 -13.18 -1.11
C CYS A 220 -14.21 -13.51 -0.87
N ILE A 221 -14.94 -14.08 -1.85
CA ILE A 221 -16.33 -14.53 -1.67
C ILE A 221 -16.46 -15.53 -0.49
N SER A 222 -15.42 -16.30 -0.22
CA SER A 222 -15.40 -17.26 0.90
C SER A 222 -15.18 -16.60 2.27
N PHE A 223 -14.81 -15.32 2.34
CA PHE A 223 -14.36 -14.64 3.54
C PHE A 223 -15.13 -13.33 3.80
N GLU A 224 -16.44 -13.43 4.01
CA GLU A 224 -17.35 -12.27 4.14
C GLU A 224 -16.97 -11.27 5.23
N ASN A 225 -16.32 -11.73 6.32
CA ASN A 225 -15.90 -10.89 7.45
C ASN A 225 -14.45 -10.42 7.37
N LEU A 226 -13.86 -10.42 6.16
CA LEU A 226 -12.48 -10.00 5.95
C LEU A 226 -12.30 -8.51 6.30
N GLU A 227 -11.32 -8.22 7.14
CA GLU A 227 -10.97 -6.87 7.60
C GLU A 227 -9.66 -6.34 6.99
N GLU A 228 -8.74 -7.24 6.63
CA GLU A 228 -7.44 -6.88 6.05
C GLU A 228 -7.09 -7.76 4.86
N LEU A 229 -6.78 -7.13 3.72
CA LEU A 229 -6.33 -7.77 2.49
C LEU A 229 -4.97 -7.24 2.05
N GLN A 230 -3.97 -8.13 1.94
CA GLN A 230 -2.65 -7.79 1.42
C GLN A 230 -2.39 -8.52 0.11
N ILE A 231 -2.21 -7.76 -0.97
CA ILE A 231 -2.02 -8.23 -2.34
C ILE A 231 -0.88 -7.48 -3.04
N SER A 232 0.17 -7.21 -2.27
CA SER A 232 1.36 -6.51 -2.74
C SER A 232 2.24 -7.43 -3.62
N HIS A 233 3.06 -6.84 -4.50
CA HIS A 233 4.00 -7.56 -5.39
C HIS A 233 3.33 -8.56 -6.35
N ASN A 234 2.12 -8.29 -6.84
CA ASN A 234 1.37 -9.19 -7.72
C ASN A 234 1.35 -8.76 -9.19
N LEU A 235 2.09 -7.71 -9.55
CA LEU A 235 2.13 -7.14 -10.91
C LEU A 235 0.75 -6.63 -11.39
N LEU A 236 -0.17 -6.32 -10.48
CA LEU A 236 -1.51 -5.84 -10.80
C LEU A 236 -1.46 -4.52 -11.56
N THR A 237 -2.18 -4.46 -12.70
CA THR A 237 -2.30 -3.24 -13.50
C THR A 237 -3.63 -2.51 -13.26
N LEU A 238 -4.64 -3.20 -12.77
CA LEU A 238 -6.03 -2.77 -12.61
C LEU A 238 -6.60 -2.15 -13.89
N LYS A 239 -7.43 -2.86 -14.61
CA LYS A 239 -8.01 -2.39 -15.89
C LYS A 239 -9.08 -1.32 -15.65
N THR A 240 -9.12 -0.31 -16.52
CA THR A 240 -10.03 0.86 -16.40
C THR A 240 -11.50 0.54 -16.62
N ASN A 241 -11.84 -0.59 -17.25
CA ASN A 241 -13.20 -0.92 -17.69
C ASN A 241 -13.89 -1.98 -16.83
N SER A 242 -13.40 -2.28 -15.64
CA SER A 242 -14.04 -3.30 -14.78
C SER A 242 -15.07 -2.66 -13.84
N ASP A 243 -16.30 -3.17 -13.85
CA ASP A 243 -17.33 -2.89 -12.83
C ASP A 243 -17.02 -3.65 -11.51
N LEU A 244 -15.78 -3.97 -11.31
CA LEU A 244 -15.30 -4.76 -10.19
C LEU A 244 -15.32 -3.89 -8.92
N GLN A 245 -16.17 -4.23 -7.96
CA GLN A 245 -16.22 -3.58 -6.64
C GLN A 245 -16.02 -4.63 -5.54
N PHE A 246 -15.25 -4.29 -4.52
CA PHE A 246 -15.04 -5.18 -3.36
C PHE A 246 -16.09 -4.98 -2.27
N SER A 247 -16.82 -3.87 -2.28
CA SER A 247 -17.91 -3.57 -1.34
C SER A 247 -19.00 -4.64 -1.31
N ASP A 248 -19.30 -5.25 -2.47
CA ASP A 248 -20.32 -6.30 -2.58
C ASP A 248 -19.87 -7.65 -2.01
N THR A 249 -18.57 -7.83 -1.83
CA THR A 249 -17.98 -9.12 -1.48
C THR A 249 -17.43 -9.13 -0.06
N VAL A 250 -16.71 -8.07 0.33
CA VAL A 250 -16.06 -7.93 1.63
C VAL A 250 -16.30 -6.54 2.23
N PRO A 251 -17.55 -6.21 2.59
CA PRO A 251 -17.95 -4.88 3.03
C PRO A 251 -17.26 -4.42 4.34
N HIS A 252 -16.74 -5.36 5.11
CA HIS A 252 -16.07 -5.10 6.39
C HIS A 252 -14.57 -4.78 6.26
N LEU A 253 -14.06 -4.67 5.03
CA LEU A 253 -12.64 -4.45 4.77
C LEU A 253 -12.19 -3.08 5.28
N LYS A 254 -11.20 -3.09 6.17
CA LYS A 254 -10.64 -1.89 6.84
C LYS A 254 -9.27 -1.51 6.29
N LYS A 255 -8.50 -2.48 5.80
CA LYS A 255 -7.13 -2.26 5.35
C LYS A 255 -6.86 -3.01 4.04
N VAL A 256 -6.29 -2.29 3.07
CA VAL A 256 -5.87 -2.83 1.78
C VAL A 256 -4.42 -2.43 1.51
N PHE A 257 -3.60 -3.42 1.12
CA PHE A 257 -2.20 -3.23 0.75
C PHE A 257 -1.99 -3.68 -0.69
N LEU A 258 -1.61 -2.74 -1.55
CA LEU A 258 -1.40 -2.90 -3.00
C LEU A 258 0.01 -2.48 -3.42
N ASN A 259 0.97 -2.52 -2.49
CA ASN A 259 2.33 -2.03 -2.75
C ASN A 259 3.05 -2.85 -3.83
N ASP A 260 4.02 -2.22 -4.50
CA ASP A 260 4.87 -2.89 -5.49
C ASP A 260 4.07 -3.64 -6.58
N ASN A 261 3.06 -2.97 -7.13
CA ASN A 261 2.28 -3.42 -8.28
C ASN A 261 2.58 -2.52 -9.50
N LYS A 262 1.80 -2.63 -10.57
CA LYS A 262 1.92 -1.83 -11.79
C LYS A 262 0.71 -0.93 -12.01
N ILE A 263 0.12 -0.43 -10.92
CA ILE A 263 -1.07 0.41 -10.95
C ILE A 263 -0.68 1.81 -11.41
N SER A 264 -1.24 2.26 -12.53
CA SER A 264 -0.95 3.58 -13.12
C SER A 264 -2.07 4.60 -12.95
N CYS A 265 -3.29 4.13 -12.63
CA CYS A 265 -4.48 4.97 -12.56
C CYS A 265 -5.14 4.90 -11.18
N PHE A 266 -5.21 6.03 -10.48
CA PHE A 266 -5.87 6.12 -9.18
C PHE A 266 -7.40 5.98 -9.29
N ASP A 267 -8.00 6.44 -10.40
CA ASP A 267 -9.44 6.33 -10.65
C ASP A 267 -9.90 4.87 -10.60
N THR A 268 -9.10 3.95 -11.13
CA THR A 268 -9.42 2.51 -11.10
C THR A 268 -9.40 1.97 -9.67
N VAL A 269 -8.44 2.39 -8.86
CA VAL A 269 -8.41 2.06 -7.43
C VAL A 269 -9.67 2.58 -6.73
N THR A 270 -10.09 3.81 -7.07
CA THR A 270 -11.30 4.41 -6.51
C THR A 270 -12.56 3.63 -6.88
N ARG A 271 -12.67 3.17 -8.13
CA ARG A 271 -13.82 2.37 -8.59
C ARG A 271 -13.89 1.01 -7.89
N ILE A 272 -12.74 0.36 -7.68
CA ILE A 272 -12.67 -0.99 -7.10
C ILE A 272 -12.88 -0.96 -5.57
N PHE A 273 -12.27 -0.01 -4.87
CA PHE A 273 -12.21 0.01 -3.41
C PHE A 273 -12.90 1.23 -2.77
N GLY A 274 -13.27 2.25 -3.56
CA GLY A 274 -13.77 3.53 -3.04
C GLY A 274 -15.09 3.45 -2.28
N ASN A 275 -15.94 2.46 -2.59
CA ASN A 275 -17.24 2.24 -1.95
C ASN A 275 -17.16 1.38 -0.68
N LEU A 276 -15.96 1.03 -0.22
CA LEU A 276 -15.76 0.35 1.06
C LEU A 276 -15.92 1.35 2.21
N GLU A 277 -17.09 1.36 2.83
CA GLU A 277 -17.44 2.32 3.89
C GLU A 277 -16.53 2.21 5.13
N ASN A 278 -15.97 1.02 5.38
CA ASN A 278 -15.10 0.74 6.53
C ASN A 278 -13.61 0.87 6.23
N LEU A 279 -13.21 1.24 5.01
CA LEU A 279 -11.80 1.30 4.64
C LEU A 279 -11.10 2.48 5.32
N ILE A 280 -10.19 2.17 6.24
CA ILE A 280 -9.44 3.15 7.04
C ILE A 280 -8.02 3.32 6.52
N PHE A 281 -7.43 2.27 5.96
CA PHE A 281 -6.03 2.24 5.53
C PHE A 281 -5.91 1.71 4.11
N LEU A 282 -5.24 2.49 3.24
CA LEU A 282 -4.92 2.10 1.87
C LEU A 282 -3.44 2.36 1.59
N SER A 283 -2.71 1.34 1.16
CA SER A 283 -1.31 1.47 0.75
C SER A 283 -1.11 1.10 -0.71
N LEU A 284 -0.58 2.04 -1.47
CA LEU A 284 -0.30 1.98 -2.91
C LEU A 284 1.17 2.33 -3.20
N ALA A 285 2.05 2.18 -2.21
CA ALA A 285 3.45 2.52 -2.36
C ALA A 285 4.14 1.73 -3.48
N SER A 286 5.12 2.32 -4.15
CA SER A 286 5.88 1.65 -5.22
C SER A 286 4.99 1.15 -6.36
N ASN A 287 4.13 2.04 -6.89
CA ASN A 287 3.33 1.82 -8.09
C ASN A 287 3.72 2.81 -9.20
N GLN A 288 2.88 2.99 -10.20
CA GLN A 288 3.15 3.86 -11.36
C GLN A 288 2.11 4.98 -11.49
N ILE A 289 1.47 5.38 -10.39
CA ILE A 289 0.39 6.37 -10.39
C ILE A 289 0.96 7.75 -10.75
N ASN A 290 0.39 8.39 -11.77
CA ASN A 290 0.84 9.69 -12.27
C ASN A 290 -0.03 10.83 -11.74
N THR A 291 -1.35 10.58 -11.64
CA THR A 291 -2.35 11.58 -11.22
C THR A 291 -3.32 10.97 -10.22
N ILE A 292 -3.86 11.81 -9.35
CA ILE A 292 -4.87 11.44 -8.39
C ILE A 292 -6.14 12.21 -8.73
N ASN A 293 -7.17 11.49 -9.19
CA ASN A 293 -8.53 11.98 -9.31
C ASN A 293 -9.40 11.16 -8.39
N ILE A 294 -10.23 11.80 -7.60
CA ILE A 294 -11.07 11.15 -6.61
C ILE A 294 -12.53 11.31 -7.03
N ILE A 295 -13.23 10.20 -7.13
CA ILE A 295 -14.67 10.19 -7.42
C ILE A 295 -15.37 10.70 -6.15
N PRO A 296 -16.30 11.68 -6.26
CA PRO A 296 -17.04 12.18 -5.12
C PRO A 296 -17.72 11.07 -4.31
N ASN A 297 -17.78 11.23 -3.01
CA ASN A 297 -18.41 10.30 -2.05
C ASN A 297 -17.77 8.90 -1.99
N THR A 298 -16.50 8.78 -2.39
CA THR A 298 -15.72 7.56 -2.20
C THR A 298 -14.71 7.72 -1.06
N PHE A 299 -14.22 6.58 -0.51
CA PHE A 299 -13.24 6.55 0.57
C PHE A 299 -13.66 7.37 1.81
N ILE A 300 -14.93 7.34 2.18
CA ILE A 300 -15.52 8.19 3.22
C ILE A 300 -14.86 8.04 4.59
N SER A 301 -14.30 6.87 4.90
CA SER A 301 -13.65 6.55 6.18
C SER A 301 -12.12 6.49 6.10
N LEU A 302 -11.51 6.79 4.95
CA LEU A 302 -10.07 6.62 4.73
C LEU A 302 -9.27 7.62 5.56
N LYS A 303 -8.49 7.13 6.53
CA LYS A 303 -7.65 7.92 7.43
C LYS A 303 -6.17 7.90 7.07
N TYR A 304 -5.68 6.79 6.52
CA TYR A 304 -4.27 6.54 6.25
C TYR A 304 -4.09 6.16 4.79
N LEU A 305 -3.35 6.98 4.04
CA LEU A 305 -3.04 6.74 2.63
C LEU A 305 -1.52 6.74 2.44
N ASP A 306 -0.99 5.67 1.87
CA ASP A 306 0.41 5.59 1.44
C ASP A 306 0.46 5.50 -0.08
N ILE A 307 0.97 6.55 -0.73
CA ILE A 307 1.22 6.65 -2.17
C ILE A 307 2.67 7.05 -2.46
N SER A 308 3.57 6.72 -1.55
CA SER A 308 5.00 6.93 -1.73
C SER A 308 5.56 6.12 -2.91
N LYS A 309 6.68 6.57 -3.48
CA LYS A 309 7.35 5.89 -4.62
C LYS A 309 6.39 5.64 -5.80
N ASN A 310 5.72 6.70 -6.24
CA ASN A 310 4.88 6.74 -7.43
C ASN A 310 5.40 7.78 -8.42
N ASN A 311 4.68 8.03 -9.51
CA ASN A 311 5.08 8.95 -10.58
C ASN A 311 4.33 10.29 -10.55
N ILE A 312 3.82 10.71 -9.38
CA ILE A 312 2.99 11.90 -9.24
C ILE A 312 3.86 13.15 -9.38
N SER A 313 3.61 13.95 -10.42
CA SER A 313 4.37 15.16 -10.76
C SER A 313 3.56 16.46 -10.64
N GLU A 314 2.23 16.39 -10.60
CA GLU A 314 1.34 17.53 -10.62
C GLU A 314 0.79 17.88 -9.24
N GLN A 315 0.80 19.16 -8.93
CA GLN A 315 0.27 19.70 -7.66
C GLN A 315 -1.24 19.51 -7.52
N THR A 316 -1.98 19.49 -8.62
CA THR A 316 -3.42 19.25 -8.65
C THR A 316 -3.79 17.91 -8.02
N SER A 317 -2.95 16.87 -8.24
CA SER A 317 -3.12 15.56 -7.62
C SER A 317 -3.08 15.62 -6.08
N LEU A 318 -2.17 16.42 -5.52
CA LEU A 318 -2.09 16.63 -4.08
C LEU A 318 -3.32 17.40 -3.55
N ASN A 319 -3.73 18.44 -4.27
CA ASN A 319 -4.89 19.26 -3.89
C ASN A 319 -6.19 18.44 -3.89
N ASN A 320 -6.33 17.49 -4.84
CA ASN A 320 -7.50 16.61 -4.92
C ASN A 320 -7.68 15.72 -3.68
N LEU A 321 -6.59 15.44 -2.92
CA LEU A 321 -6.68 14.72 -1.65
C LEU A 321 -7.49 15.45 -0.56
N ASN A 322 -7.73 16.77 -0.70
CA ASN A 322 -8.60 17.51 0.21
C ASN A 322 -10.08 17.08 0.15
N THR A 323 -10.48 16.35 -0.89
CA THR A 323 -11.83 15.75 -0.96
C THR A 323 -11.99 14.56 -0.02
N LEU A 324 -10.89 13.97 0.45
CA LEU A 324 -10.89 12.90 1.45
C LEU A 324 -10.98 13.50 2.85
N HIS A 325 -12.21 13.79 3.31
CA HIS A 325 -12.45 14.52 4.56
C HIS A 325 -11.96 13.79 5.82
N SER A 326 -11.86 12.47 5.78
CA SER A 326 -11.39 11.64 6.89
C SER A 326 -9.87 11.43 6.90
N LEU A 327 -9.14 11.88 5.87
CA LEU A 327 -7.72 11.62 5.72
C LEU A 327 -6.91 12.41 6.75
N VAL A 328 -6.19 11.70 7.62
CA VAL A 328 -5.36 12.30 8.69
C VAL A 328 -3.88 11.99 8.55
N SER A 329 -3.51 11.00 7.74
CA SER A 329 -2.12 10.58 7.52
C SER A 329 -1.85 10.30 6.05
N LEU A 330 -0.82 10.94 5.52
CA LEU A 330 -0.37 10.75 4.14
C LEU A 330 1.13 10.42 4.11
N ARG A 331 1.49 9.35 3.41
CA ARG A 331 2.86 9.09 2.94
C ARG A 331 2.94 9.39 1.46
N PHE A 332 3.81 10.32 1.08
CA PHE A 332 3.93 10.84 -0.29
C PHE A 332 5.39 10.92 -0.77
N THR A 333 6.34 10.39 0.00
CA THR A 333 7.77 10.44 -0.31
C THR A 333 8.10 9.81 -1.66
N ASP A 334 9.24 10.18 -2.25
CA ASP A 334 9.74 9.60 -3.50
C ASP A 334 8.74 9.71 -4.68
N ASN A 335 8.02 10.84 -4.76
CA ASN A 335 7.24 11.23 -5.93
C ASN A 335 7.95 12.40 -6.64
N PRO A 336 7.92 12.49 -8.00
CA PRO A 336 8.59 13.56 -8.75
C PRO A 336 8.17 14.98 -8.33
N LEU A 337 6.93 15.15 -7.89
CA LEU A 337 6.45 16.45 -7.37
C LEU A 337 7.32 16.99 -6.23
N LEU A 338 7.85 16.12 -5.37
CA LEU A 338 8.66 16.52 -4.22
C LEU A 338 10.13 16.78 -4.56
N GLU A 339 10.58 16.44 -5.75
CA GLU A 339 11.98 16.69 -6.14
C GLU A 339 12.35 18.17 -6.08
N LYS A 340 11.38 19.06 -6.35
CA LYS A 340 11.55 20.52 -6.25
C LYS A 340 11.65 20.99 -4.79
N PHE A 341 11.26 20.16 -3.82
CA PHE A 341 11.17 20.50 -2.39
C PHE A 341 12.01 19.55 -1.52
N LYS A 342 13.12 19.01 -2.05
CA LYS A 342 13.96 17.97 -1.41
C LYS A 342 14.37 18.29 0.02
N ASN A 343 14.59 19.57 0.33
CA ASN A 343 15.06 19.99 1.66
C ASN A 343 13.96 20.00 2.73
N SER A 344 12.71 20.05 2.33
CA SER A 344 11.57 20.11 3.27
C SER A 344 10.26 19.66 2.61
N PRO A 345 10.09 18.38 2.27
CA PRO A 345 8.86 17.90 1.62
C PRO A 345 7.60 18.14 2.47
N SER A 346 7.72 18.02 3.79
CA SER A 346 6.63 18.26 4.73
C SER A 346 6.13 19.71 4.67
N THR A 347 7.00 20.69 4.46
CA THR A 347 6.64 22.09 4.35
C THR A 347 5.81 22.40 3.11
N PHE A 348 5.92 21.57 2.08
CA PHE A 348 5.10 21.67 0.87
C PHE A 348 3.74 20.97 1.03
N ILE A 349 3.72 19.77 1.61
CA ILE A 349 2.53 18.91 1.70
C ILE A 349 1.55 19.39 2.77
N ILE A 350 2.05 19.59 4.00
CA ILE A 350 1.21 19.82 5.18
C ILE A 350 0.29 21.03 5.04
N PRO A 351 0.78 22.19 4.57
CA PRO A 351 -0.06 23.38 4.49
C PRO A 351 -1.13 23.30 3.41
N ARG A 352 -1.01 22.37 2.45
CA ARG A 352 -1.99 22.18 1.37
C ARG A 352 -3.11 21.25 1.73
N LEU A 353 -2.94 20.42 2.76
CA LEU A 353 -3.90 19.41 3.16
C LEU A 353 -4.52 19.73 4.52
N ARG A 354 -5.86 19.93 4.54
CA ARG A 354 -6.61 20.43 5.69
C ARG A 354 -6.50 19.55 6.94
N ASN A 355 -6.63 18.24 6.75
CA ASN A 355 -6.91 17.31 7.85
C ASN A 355 -5.69 16.49 8.29
N ILE A 356 -4.52 16.69 7.68
CA ILE A 356 -3.32 15.89 8.01
C ILE A 356 -2.74 16.31 9.35
N THR A 357 -2.73 15.38 10.31
CA THR A 357 -2.32 15.65 11.70
C THR A 357 -1.03 14.95 12.14
N THR A 358 -0.49 14.03 11.38
CA THR A 358 0.49 13.04 11.85
C THR A 358 1.95 13.48 11.92
N ILE A 359 2.25 14.76 12.01
CA ILE A 359 3.63 15.21 12.29
C ILE A 359 3.54 16.38 13.26
N ASN A 360 3.38 16.10 14.57
CA ASN A 360 2.98 17.14 15.55
C ASN A 360 3.98 18.29 15.72
N GLU A 361 5.27 18.05 15.88
CA GLU A 361 6.26 19.12 16.02
C GLU A 361 6.75 19.66 14.68
N GLU A 362 6.90 18.81 13.68
CA GLU A 362 7.27 19.22 12.32
C GLU A 362 6.17 20.00 11.63
N ARG A 363 4.90 19.78 11.98
CA ARG A 363 3.78 20.49 11.38
C ARG A 363 3.84 21.98 11.64
N GLN A 364 4.04 22.44 12.87
CA GLN A 364 4.11 23.85 13.20
C GLN A 364 5.26 24.54 12.44
N ASN A 365 6.43 23.94 12.45
CA ASN A 365 7.59 24.46 11.72
C ASN A 365 7.35 24.49 10.20
N ALA A 366 6.71 23.45 9.67
CA ALA A 366 6.37 23.35 8.25
C ALA A 366 5.35 24.41 7.83
N GLU A 367 4.32 24.64 8.63
CA GLU A 367 3.30 25.66 8.38
C GLU A 367 3.88 27.07 8.46
N LEU A 368 4.74 27.35 9.44
CA LEU A 368 5.43 28.65 9.54
C LEU A 368 6.42 28.88 8.39
N TYR A 369 7.18 27.87 8.00
CA TYR A 369 8.07 27.95 6.84
C TYR A 369 7.27 28.17 5.55
N TYR A 370 6.14 27.51 5.39
CA TYR A 370 5.25 27.71 4.25
C TYR A 370 4.72 29.14 4.16
N LEU A 371 4.26 29.71 5.27
CA LEU A 371 3.84 31.10 5.32
C LEU A 371 4.98 32.03 4.90
N SER A 372 6.20 31.80 5.39
CA SER A 372 7.38 32.63 5.01
C SER A 372 7.74 32.43 3.52
N THR A 373 7.46 31.29 2.92
CA THR A 373 7.70 31.05 1.48
C THR A 373 6.70 31.84 0.64
N ILE A 374 5.43 31.86 1.04
CA ILE A 374 4.40 32.70 0.38
C ILE A 374 4.75 34.17 0.47
N GLU A 375 5.19 34.66 1.64
CA GLU A 375 5.65 36.01 1.81
C GLU A 375 6.74 36.36 0.79
N LYS A 376 7.74 35.50 0.59
CA LYS A 376 8.81 35.70 -0.42
C LYS A 376 8.28 35.62 -1.86
N GLU A 377 7.31 34.77 -2.16
CA GLU A 377 6.70 34.69 -3.49
C GLU A 377 5.89 35.94 -3.83
N ILE A 378 5.27 36.58 -2.84
CA ILE A 378 4.59 37.87 -2.99
C ILE A 378 5.65 39.00 -3.15
N GLU A 379 6.67 39.03 -2.31
CA GLU A 379 7.76 40.02 -2.39
C GLU A 379 8.48 39.98 -3.73
N SER A 380 8.69 38.78 -4.30
CA SER A 380 9.33 38.61 -5.61
C SER A 380 8.40 38.89 -6.80
N GLY A 381 7.13 39.18 -6.57
CA GLY A 381 6.13 39.41 -7.62
C GLY A 381 5.64 38.16 -8.32
N LYS A 382 6.02 36.98 -7.85
CA LYS A 382 5.53 35.68 -8.40
C LYS A 382 4.04 35.52 -8.16
N ILE A 383 3.56 35.94 -7.00
CA ILE A 383 2.14 36.05 -6.67
C ILE A 383 1.81 37.56 -6.65
N SER A 384 1.06 38.03 -7.65
CA SER A 384 0.83 39.45 -7.86
C SER A 384 -0.48 39.97 -7.30
N ASN A 385 -1.41 39.08 -6.96
CA ASN A 385 -2.72 39.45 -6.45
C ASN A 385 -3.32 38.41 -5.54
N TYR A 386 -4.37 38.80 -4.80
CA TYR A 386 -5.03 37.98 -3.81
C TYR A 386 -5.77 36.74 -4.41
N TYR A 387 -6.26 36.86 -5.64
CA TYR A 387 -6.95 35.76 -6.32
C TYR A 387 -5.99 34.61 -6.62
N ASP A 388 -4.83 34.91 -7.16
CA ASP A 388 -3.77 33.93 -7.42
C ASP A 388 -3.27 33.32 -6.11
N LEU A 389 -3.13 34.13 -5.06
CA LEU A 389 -2.75 33.64 -3.74
C LEU A 389 -3.72 32.56 -3.22
N ILE A 390 -5.01 32.83 -3.21
CA ILE A 390 -6.02 31.87 -2.72
C ILE A 390 -6.09 30.62 -3.60
N LYS A 391 -5.95 30.79 -4.91
CA LYS A 391 -5.99 29.69 -5.88
C LYS A 391 -4.81 28.75 -5.71
N GLU A 392 -3.61 29.28 -5.55
CA GLU A 392 -2.38 28.49 -5.40
C GLU A 392 -2.17 27.99 -3.97
N HIS A 393 -2.66 28.73 -2.97
CA HIS A 393 -2.47 28.47 -1.55
C HIS A 393 -3.80 28.48 -0.77
N PRO A 394 -4.69 27.51 -0.98
CA PRO A 394 -6.06 27.52 -0.43
C PRO A 394 -6.11 27.52 1.11
N GLN A 395 -5.08 27.04 1.78
CA GLN A 395 -4.99 27.00 3.25
C GLN A 395 -4.39 28.28 3.87
N TRP A 396 -3.91 29.20 3.04
CA TRP A 396 -3.18 30.36 3.51
C TRP A 396 -3.93 31.17 4.57
N LYS A 397 -5.21 31.46 4.36
CA LYS A 397 -6.04 32.22 5.32
C LYS A 397 -6.16 31.52 6.68
N GLU A 398 -6.38 30.21 6.69
CA GLU A 398 -6.54 29.43 7.93
C GLU A 398 -5.22 29.41 8.72
N LEU A 399 -4.10 29.24 8.02
CA LEU A 399 -2.77 29.25 8.63
C LEU A 399 -2.36 30.63 9.11
N GLN A 400 -2.67 31.67 8.34
CA GLN A 400 -2.43 33.04 8.74
C GLN A 400 -3.15 33.36 10.06
N LYS A 401 -4.44 33.05 10.16
CA LYS A 401 -5.23 33.21 11.39
C LYS A 401 -4.68 32.37 12.55
N LYS A 402 -4.26 31.13 12.27
CA LYS A 402 -3.72 30.20 13.27
C LYS A 402 -2.44 30.75 13.92
N TYR A 403 -1.60 31.43 13.15
CA TYR A 403 -0.31 31.95 13.61
C TYR A 403 -0.29 33.45 13.82
N GLU A 404 -1.47 34.11 13.82
CA GLU A 404 -1.61 35.55 14.00
C GLU A 404 -0.70 36.37 13.07
N LYS A 405 -0.52 35.90 11.84
CA LYS A 405 0.28 36.56 10.83
C LYS A 405 -0.50 37.71 10.18
N GLU A 406 0.19 38.82 9.93
CA GLU A 406 -0.38 39.95 9.23
C GLU A 406 -0.68 39.65 7.75
N ASN A 407 -1.62 40.42 7.16
CA ASN A 407 -1.92 40.32 5.74
C ASN A 407 -0.72 40.72 4.86
N PRO A 408 -0.41 39.99 3.79
CA PRO A 408 0.71 40.32 2.92
C PRO A 408 0.43 41.57 2.11
N ILE A 409 1.50 42.37 1.92
CA ILE A 409 1.49 43.52 1.04
C ILE A 409 1.84 43.07 -0.38
N PHE A 410 0.92 43.26 -1.32
CA PHE A 410 1.20 43.03 -2.73
C PHE A 410 1.89 44.27 -3.34
N ASN A 411 3.11 44.11 -3.89
CA ASN A 411 3.76 45.12 -4.67
C ASN A 411 3.08 45.24 -6.03
N ILE A 412 2.19 46.24 -6.14
CA ILE A 412 1.56 46.57 -7.40
C ILE A 412 2.48 47.51 -8.15
N GLU A 413 3.06 47.12 -9.29
CA GLU A 413 3.76 48.01 -10.18
C GLU A 413 2.85 49.21 -10.57
N LYS A 414 3.33 50.42 -10.32
CA LYS A 414 2.66 51.67 -10.65
C LYS A 414 2.45 51.74 -12.16
N LYS A 415 1.26 51.42 -12.67
CA LYS A 415 0.81 51.92 -13.96
C LYS A 415 0.22 53.32 -13.72
N SER A 416 0.83 54.29 -14.38
CA SER A 416 0.48 55.71 -14.39
C SER A 416 -1.01 55.93 -14.69
N ASN A 417 -1.75 56.33 -13.69
CA ASN A 417 -3.07 56.98 -13.64
C ASN A 417 -3.92 56.53 -12.44
N GLU A 418 -3.35 56.60 -11.24
CA GLU A 418 -4.05 56.23 -10.03
C GLU A 418 -4.57 57.44 -9.28
N ARG A 419 -5.85 57.48 -8.98
CA ARG A 419 -6.44 58.34 -7.99
C ARG A 419 -6.24 57.73 -6.60
N ILE A 420 -5.50 58.45 -5.76
CA ILE A 420 -5.29 58.12 -4.35
C ILE A 420 -6.61 58.38 -3.63
N ILE A 421 -7.17 57.33 -3.00
CA ILE A 421 -8.29 57.47 -2.06
C ILE A 421 -7.70 57.69 -0.67
N GLU A 422 -8.24 58.72 -0.01
CA GLU A 422 -7.86 59.05 1.38
C GLU A 422 -7.85 57.84 2.29
N ASN A 423 -6.83 57.77 3.14
CA ASN A 423 -6.50 56.76 4.13
C ASN A 423 -7.74 56.28 4.93
N LYS A 424 -8.39 55.21 4.45
CA LYS A 424 -9.30 54.46 5.28
C LYS A 424 -8.52 53.29 5.86
N LEU A 425 -8.38 53.25 7.17
CA LEU A 425 -7.76 52.14 7.88
C LEU A 425 -8.63 50.92 7.69
N ILE A 426 -8.08 49.84 7.10
CA ILE A 426 -8.70 48.54 7.08
C ILE A 426 -8.32 47.90 8.38
N ASP A 427 -9.22 47.95 9.37
CA ASP A 427 -8.98 47.57 10.76
C ASP A 427 -9.57 46.21 11.14
N ASP A 428 -10.17 45.51 10.19
CA ASP A 428 -10.85 44.25 10.44
C ASP A 428 -10.61 43.26 9.28
N ASP A 429 -9.73 42.30 9.51
CA ASP A 429 -9.36 41.25 8.56
C ASP A 429 -10.51 40.30 8.20
N SER A 430 -11.59 40.30 8.98
CA SER A 430 -12.76 39.49 8.70
C SER A 430 -13.72 40.08 7.68
N LYS A 431 -13.55 41.38 7.33
CA LYS A 431 -14.39 42.08 6.40
C LYS A 431 -13.92 41.94 4.97
N LEU A 432 -14.82 41.56 4.05
CA LEU A 432 -14.53 41.56 2.62
C LEU A 432 -14.25 42.99 2.12
N LEU A 433 -13.43 43.15 1.09
CA LEU A 433 -13.13 44.46 0.46
C LEU A 433 -14.38 45.21 0.03
N SER A 434 -15.48 44.51 -0.32
CA SER A 434 -16.78 45.08 -0.59
C SER A 434 -17.40 45.85 0.57
N TYR A 435 -17.05 45.52 1.82
CA TYR A 435 -17.51 46.23 3.02
C TYR A 435 -17.00 47.67 3.06
N TYR A 436 -15.85 47.95 2.47
CA TYR A 436 -15.23 49.25 2.44
C TYR A 436 -15.67 50.14 1.26
N ASN A 437 -16.70 49.71 0.50
CA ASN A 437 -17.22 50.43 -0.67
C ASN A 437 -16.14 50.82 -1.73
N LEU A 438 -15.20 49.92 -1.94
CA LEU A 438 -14.14 50.14 -2.93
C LEU A 438 -14.67 49.83 -4.32
N THR A 439 -14.45 50.75 -5.26
CA THR A 439 -14.83 50.58 -6.68
C THR A 439 -13.63 50.14 -7.52
N SER A 440 -13.90 49.52 -8.67
CA SER A 440 -12.86 49.07 -9.60
C SER A 440 -11.96 50.25 -10.01
N GLY A 441 -10.65 50.06 -9.92
CA GLY A 441 -9.63 51.08 -10.25
C GLY A 441 -9.11 51.87 -9.07
N GLN A 442 -9.52 51.55 -7.84
CA GLN A 442 -8.97 52.20 -6.63
C GLN A 442 -7.78 51.40 -6.07
N THR A 443 -6.71 52.07 -5.69
CA THR A 443 -5.52 51.47 -5.13
C THR A 443 -5.55 51.53 -3.62
N ILE A 444 -5.31 50.37 -2.97
CA ILE A 444 -5.24 50.26 -1.52
C ILE A 444 -3.78 50.20 -1.12
N TYR A 445 -3.35 51.10 -0.25
CA TYR A 445 -2.03 51.06 0.38
C TYR A 445 -2.17 50.45 1.77
N ILE A 446 -1.51 49.31 1.99
CA ILE A 446 -1.41 48.68 3.30
C ILE A 446 0.02 48.94 3.82
N LYS A 447 0.16 49.69 4.92
CA LYS A 447 1.46 49.99 5.51
C LYS A 447 1.68 49.15 6.75
N GLN A 448 2.67 48.28 6.71
CA GLN A 448 3.09 47.47 7.85
C GLN A 448 4.05 48.30 8.75
N ASN A 449 3.71 48.49 10.02
CA ASN A 449 4.64 49.06 11.00
C ASN A 449 5.54 47.94 11.55
N LYS A 450 6.83 48.07 11.35
CA LYS A 450 7.86 47.11 11.79
C LYS A 450 8.14 47.11 13.29
N GLN A 451 7.49 47.97 14.08
CA GLN A 451 7.66 48.02 15.53
C GLN A 451 6.32 48.30 16.17
N GLY A 452 5.99 47.48 17.20
CA GLY A 452 4.72 47.45 17.91
C GLY A 452 4.41 48.69 18.75
N ASP A 453 4.46 49.89 18.16
CA ASP A 453 3.96 51.12 18.77
C ASP A 453 2.84 51.70 17.91
N TYR A 454 1.64 51.62 18.42
CA TYR A 454 0.46 52.31 17.90
C TYR A 454 0.60 53.81 18.15
N THR A 455 1.19 54.56 17.25
CA THR A 455 1.01 56.01 17.20
C THR A 455 -0.08 56.31 16.18
N ARG A 456 -1.23 56.72 16.68
CA ARG A 456 -2.30 57.38 15.92
C ARG A 456 -1.73 58.62 15.25
N GLN A 457 -1.75 58.67 13.95
CA GLN A 457 -1.89 59.94 13.18
C GLN A 457 -2.94 59.72 12.10
#